data_5f1d2751d37ddeadf4162106e5948960
#
_entry.id   5f1d2751d37ddeadf4162106e5948960
#
_cell.length_a   1.000
_cell.length_b   1.000
_cell.length_c   1.000
_cell.angle_alpha   90.00
_cell.angle_beta   90.00
_cell.angle_gamma   90.00
#
_symmetry.space_group_name_H-M   'P 1'
#
loop_
_entity.id
_entity.type
_entity.pdbx_description
1 polymer ?
#
loop_
_entity_poly.entity_id
_entity_poly.type
_entity_poly.pdbx_seq_one_letter_code
_entity_poly.pdbx_strand_id
1 'polypeptide(L)'
;YRRHFGPTYYAFDMGHTHYIVLDDIIYHGAKKYEEQIDSMQLRWAAAYARRLPAGSRVCVAMHAPAMKSWLGNRVMESAVPLMEAFAGHDLHFITGHTHLNSNFDIREGVIEHNVAQICGNLWWDPINWDGTPKGYQLFRECGGEFSWEYRNLGEFPARQIRLWGPGEVAKHPACAVAKVWNWDPHWTVVWY
;
A
#
# COMPACT_ATOMS: atom_id res chain seq x y z
N TYR A 1 -13.84 -8.56 18.12
CA TYR A 1 -12.78 -7.62 17.80
C TYR A 1 -12.80 -6.43 18.77
N ARG A 2 -13.83 -5.57 18.76
CA ARG A 2 -13.90 -4.30 19.51
C ARG A 2 -13.64 -4.43 21.00
N ARG A 3 -14.04 -5.54 21.61
CA ARG A 3 -13.82 -5.79 23.05
C ARG A 3 -12.34 -5.94 23.42
N HIS A 4 -11.49 -6.41 22.49
CA HIS A 4 -10.08 -6.73 22.75
C HIS A 4 -9.11 -5.73 22.11
N PHE A 5 -9.45 -5.18 20.94
CA PHE A 5 -8.56 -4.36 20.13
C PHE A 5 -9.03 -2.90 19.98
N GLY A 6 -10.22 -2.56 20.51
CA GLY A 6 -10.77 -1.22 20.39
C GLY A 6 -11.57 -1.01 19.09
N PRO A 7 -11.72 0.25 18.64
CA PRO A 7 -12.51 0.58 17.46
C PRO A 7 -11.90 -0.03 16.19
N THR A 8 -12.73 -0.25 15.16
CA THR A 8 -12.28 -0.77 13.86
C THR A 8 -11.72 0.33 12.95
N TYR A 9 -11.99 1.59 13.27
CA TYR A 9 -11.38 2.75 12.62
C TYR A 9 -11.01 3.81 13.68
N TYR A 10 -9.89 4.46 13.50
CA TYR A 10 -9.33 5.45 14.42
C TYR A 10 -8.25 6.29 13.77
N ALA A 11 -7.76 7.32 14.45
CA ALA A 11 -6.62 8.11 14.05
C ALA A 11 -5.65 8.30 15.21
N PHE A 12 -4.39 8.48 14.87
CA PHE A 12 -3.32 8.83 15.79
C PHE A 12 -2.23 9.61 15.06
N ASP A 13 -1.43 10.34 15.81
CA ASP A 13 -0.29 11.07 15.28
C ASP A 13 1.01 10.40 15.71
N MET A 14 1.99 10.35 14.80
CA MET A 14 3.34 9.92 15.09
C MET A 14 4.33 10.80 14.33
N GLY A 15 5.21 11.52 15.06
CA GLY A 15 6.04 12.55 14.45
C GLY A 15 5.18 13.69 13.89
N HIS A 16 5.39 14.01 12.61
CA HIS A 16 4.61 15.01 11.88
C HIS A 16 3.56 14.39 10.94
N THR A 17 3.39 13.08 11.02
CA THR A 17 2.47 12.33 10.15
C THR A 17 1.21 11.95 10.92
N HIS A 18 0.06 12.21 10.30
CA HIS A 18 -1.26 11.81 10.79
C HIS A 18 -1.64 10.45 10.21
N TYR A 19 -1.95 9.50 11.07
CA TYR A 19 -2.35 8.15 10.67
C TYR A 19 -3.84 7.97 10.86
N ILE A 20 -4.51 7.43 9.85
CA ILE A 20 -5.92 7.07 9.87
C ILE A 20 -6.00 5.59 9.52
N VAL A 21 -6.64 4.82 10.38
CA VAL A 21 -6.94 3.41 10.14
C VAL A 21 -8.42 3.27 9.81
N LEU A 22 -8.73 2.62 8.69
CA LEU A 22 -10.10 2.40 8.23
C LEU A 22 -10.41 0.91 8.10
N ASP A 23 -11.68 0.58 8.27
CA ASP A 23 -12.25 -0.74 8.01
C ASP A 23 -12.96 -0.68 6.64
N ASP A 24 -12.31 -1.20 5.64
CA ASP A 24 -12.73 -1.14 4.23
C ASP A 24 -13.25 -2.48 3.69
N ILE A 25 -13.56 -3.42 4.59
CA ILE A 25 -14.16 -4.71 4.25
C ILE A 25 -15.55 -4.85 4.87
N ILE A 26 -16.57 -4.79 4.02
CA ILE A 26 -17.94 -5.08 4.44
C ILE A 26 -18.22 -6.56 4.26
N TYR A 27 -18.31 -7.29 5.36
CA TYR A 27 -18.49 -8.74 5.34
C TYR A 27 -19.98 -9.11 5.43
N HIS A 28 -20.46 -9.88 4.44
CA HIS A 28 -21.86 -10.33 4.31
C HIS A 28 -22.10 -11.77 4.78
N GLY A 29 -21.07 -12.44 5.31
CA GLY A 29 -21.14 -13.84 5.68
C GLY A 29 -20.81 -14.78 4.53
N ALA A 30 -20.62 -16.08 4.86
CA ALA A 30 -20.36 -17.14 3.87
C ALA A 30 -19.22 -16.82 2.86
N LYS A 31 -18.15 -16.17 3.34
CA LYS A 31 -16.99 -15.71 2.54
C LYS A 31 -17.33 -14.62 1.48
N LYS A 32 -18.50 -14.00 1.57
CA LYS A 32 -18.87 -12.87 0.71
C LYS A 32 -18.51 -11.56 1.41
N TYR A 33 -17.86 -10.66 0.69
CA TYR A 33 -17.48 -9.35 1.18
C TYR A 33 -17.45 -8.34 0.03
N GLU A 34 -17.48 -7.08 0.38
CA GLU A 34 -17.26 -5.94 -0.49
C GLU A 34 -16.09 -5.13 0.02
N GLU A 35 -15.24 -4.67 -0.90
CA GLU A 35 -14.14 -3.76 -0.62
C GLU A 35 -14.69 -2.33 -0.71
N GLN A 36 -15.07 -1.78 0.43
CA GLN A 36 -15.73 -0.48 0.50
C GLN A 36 -15.55 0.15 1.89
N ILE A 37 -15.28 1.46 1.90
CA ILE A 37 -15.31 2.28 3.11
C ILE A 37 -16.75 2.76 3.30
N ASP A 38 -17.34 2.50 4.46
CA ASP A 38 -18.70 2.92 4.73
C ASP A 38 -18.85 4.45 4.88
N SER A 39 -20.06 4.94 4.68
CA SER A 39 -20.35 6.39 4.69
C SER A 39 -20.11 7.06 6.05
N MET A 40 -20.15 6.33 7.15
CA MET A 40 -19.88 6.87 8.48
C MET A 40 -18.39 7.15 8.64
N GLN A 41 -17.55 6.21 8.23
CA GLN A 41 -16.10 6.39 8.21
C GLN A 41 -15.67 7.53 7.28
N LEU A 42 -16.27 7.63 6.08
CA LEU A 42 -16.01 8.73 5.16
C LEU A 42 -16.33 10.09 5.75
N ARG A 43 -17.51 10.23 6.39
CA ARG A 43 -17.89 11.48 7.08
C ARG A 43 -16.95 11.82 8.23
N TRP A 44 -16.55 10.81 9.00
CA TRP A 44 -15.61 10.98 10.10
C TRP A 44 -14.22 11.39 9.59
N ALA A 45 -13.70 10.73 8.56
CA ALA A 45 -12.42 11.06 7.95
C ALA A 45 -12.40 12.49 7.37
N ALA A 46 -13.48 12.88 6.68
CA ALA A 46 -13.65 14.24 6.18
C ALA A 46 -13.73 15.29 7.29
N ALA A 47 -14.35 14.95 8.43
CA ALA A 47 -14.36 15.85 9.60
C ALA A 47 -12.98 15.95 10.25
N TYR A 48 -12.20 14.87 10.22
CA TYR A 48 -10.81 14.86 10.67
C TYR A 48 -9.91 15.70 9.76
N ALA A 49 -10.00 15.52 8.44
CA ALA A 49 -9.23 16.28 7.45
C ALA A 49 -9.34 17.80 7.65
N ARG A 50 -10.53 18.30 7.90
CA ARG A 50 -10.78 19.75 8.12
C ARG A 50 -10.08 20.34 9.35
N ARG A 51 -9.54 19.51 10.24
CA ARG A 51 -8.82 19.93 11.45
C ARG A 51 -7.31 19.98 11.25
N LEU A 52 -6.82 19.36 10.18
CA LEU A 52 -5.40 19.26 9.92
C LEU A 52 -4.86 20.59 9.33
N PRO A 53 -3.64 20.97 9.65
CA PRO A 53 -2.95 22.05 8.96
C PRO A 53 -2.85 21.74 7.44
N ALA A 54 -2.94 22.75 6.61
CA ALA A 54 -2.79 22.59 5.16
C ALA A 54 -1.42 21.98 4.82
N GLY A 55 -1.38 21.06 3.87
CA GLY A 55 -0.16 20.37 3.44
C GLY A 55 0.34 19.29 4.41
N SER A 56 -0.42 18.95 5.46
CA SER A 56 -0.04 17.84 6.37
C SER A 56 0.15 16.54 5.62
N ARG A 57 1.07 15.71 6.09
CA ARG A 57 1.17 14.32 5.64
C ARG A 57 0.14 13.46 6.35
N VAL A 58 -0.59 12.68 5.56
CA VAL A 58 -1.63 11.77 6.04
C VAL A 58 -1.40 10.37 5.48
N CYS A 59 -1.26 9.39 6.35
CA CYS A 59 -1.20 7.98 6.00
C CYS A 59 -2.54 7.31 6.32
N VAL A 60 -3.22 6.79 5.30
CA VAL A 60 -4.45 6.00 5.46
C VAL A 60 -4.11 4.53 5.35
N ALA A 61 -4.20 3.82 6.46
CA ALA A 61 -4.01 2.37 6.51
C ALA A 61 -5.37 1.67 6.40
N MET A 62 -5.51 0.78 5.43
CA MET A 62 -6.69 -0.05 5.20
C MET A 62 -6.30 -1.38 4.56
N HIS A 63 -7.21 -2.34 4.45
CA HIS A 63 -6.88 -3.68 3.97
C HIS A 63 -6.81 -3.75 2.45
N ALA A 64 -7.90 -3.39 1.75
CA ALA A 64 -7.97 -3.42 0.30
C ALA A 64 -7.37 -2.14 -0.33
N PRO A 65 -6.82 -2.22 -1.54
CA PRO A 65 -6.20 -1.06 -2.18
C PRO A 65 -7.21 -0.02 -2.62
N ALA A 66 -6.83 1.27 -2.48
CA ALA A 66 -7.59 2.38 -3.02
C ALA A 66 -7.65 2.33 -4.55
N MET A 67 -6.60 1.80 -5.19
CA MET A 67 -6.58 1.58 -6.64
C MET A 67 -6.07 0.18 -6.99
N LYS A 68 -6.84 -0.54 -7.81
CA LYS A 68 -6.46 -1.85 -8.35
C LYS A 68 -5.62 -1.66 -9.62
N SER A 69 -4.32 -1.47 -9.47
CA SER A 69 -3.40 -1.23 -10.58
C SER A 69 -3.39 -2.35 -11.62
N TRP A 70 -3.52 -3.62 -11.19
CA TRP A 70 -3.58 -4.80 -12.07
C TRP A 70 -4.91 -4.97 -12.83
N LEU A 71 -5.94 -4.20 -12.47
CA LEU A 71 -7.25 -4.16 -13.14
C LEU A 71 -7.45 -2.87 -13.94
N GLY A 72 -6.40 -2.37 -14.61
CA GLY A 72 -6.48 -1.17 -15.42
C GLY A 72 -6.64 0.12 -14.61
N ASN A 73 -6.01 0.19 -13.44
CA ASN A 73 -6.04 1.35 -12.55
C ASN A 73 -7.45 1.71 -12.05
N ARG A 74 -8.27 0.71 -11.78
CA ARG A 74 -9.61 0.92 -11.25
C ARG A 74 -9.57 1.39 -9.80
N VAL A 75 -10.00 2.62 -9.57
CA VAL A 75 -10.11 3.21 -8.22
C VAL A 75 -11.34 2.65 -7.50
N MET A 76 -11.21 2.36 -6.20
CA MET A 76 -12.32 2.02 -5.31
C MET A 76 -13.27 3.23 -5.22
N GLU A 77 -14.57 3.04 -5.50
CA GLU A 77 -15.53 4.15 -5.54
C GLU A 77 -15.57 4.94 -4.23
N SER A 78 -15.51 4.26 -3.09
CA SER A 78 -15.48 4.90 -1.77
C SER A 78 -14.15 5.58 -1.42
N ALA A 79 -13.05 5.29 -2.12
CA ALA A 79 -11.79 6.00 -1.94
C ALA A 79 -11.78 7.39 -2.62
N VAL A 80 -12.63 7.62 -3.62
CA VAL A 80 -12.72 8.92 -4.30
C VAL A 80 -13.11 10.05 -3.34
N PRO A 81 -14.24 9.99 -2.61
CA PRO A 81 -14.59 11.03 -1.65
C PRO A 81 -13.60 11.16 -0.49
N LEU A 82 -12.89 10.07 -0.14
CA LEU A 82 -11.82 10.13 0.84
C LEU A 82 -10.64 10.97 0.32
N MET A 83 -10.16 10.71 -0.89
CA MET A 83 -9.10 11.49 -1.52
C MET A 83 -9.49 12.97 -1.70
N GLU A 84 -10.77 13.25 -2.02
CA GLU A 84 -11.29 14.62 -2.12
C GLU A 84 -11.26 15.34 -0.77
N ALA A 85 -11.62 14.63 0.31
CA ALA A 85 -11.58 15.20 1.66
C ALA A 85 -10.17 15.58 2.12
N PHE A 86 -9.15 14.89 1.61
CA PHE A 86 -7.73 15.16 1.88
C PHE A 86 -7.02 15.91 0.74
N ALA A 87 -7.75 16.55 -0.16
CA ALA A 87 -7.14 17.34 -1.21
C ALA A 87 -6.25 18.46 -0.63
N GLY A 88 -5.04 18.62 -1.18
CA GLY A 88 -4.04 19.57 -0.68
C GLY A 88 -3.18 19.06 0.48
N HIS A 89 -3.33 17.79 0.87
CA HIS A 89 -2.46 17.08 1.78
C HIS A 89 -1.53 16.12 1.02
N ASP A 90 -0.41 15.75 1.63
CA ASP A 90 0.49 14.68 1.17
C ASP A 90 -0.11 13.35 1.63
N LEU A 91 -0.88 12.68 0.75
CA LEU A 91 -1.71 11.54 1.09
C LEU A 91 -1.07 10.23 0.66
N HIS A 92 -0.84 9.36 1.64
CA HIS A 92 -0.32 8.00 1.44
C HIS A 92 -1.36 6.95 1.83
N PHE A 93 -1.73 6.08 0.91
CA PHE A 93 -2.45 4.84 1.26
C PHE A 93 -1.45 3.73 1.57
N ILE A 94 -1.68 3.01 2.67
CA ILE A 94 -0.91 1.83 3.06
C ILE A 94 -1.88 0.66 3.07
N THR A 95 -1.75 -0.23 2.08
CA THR A 95 -2.73 -1.27 1.79
C THR A 95 -2.07 -2.64 1.59
N GLY A 96 -2.86 -3.67 1.49
CA GLY A 96 -2.41 -5.04 1.26
C GLY A 96 -3.37 -5.79 0.33
N HIS A 97 -3.92 -6.92 0.76
CA HIS A 97 -4.96 -7.71 0.12
C HIS A 97 -4.58 -8.41 -1.20
N THR A 98 -3.83 -7.74 -2.06
CA THR A 98 -3.52 -8.21 -3.41
C THR A 98 -2.42 -9.26 -3.47
N HIS A 99 -1.65 -9.37 -2.39
CA HIS A 99 -0.44 -10.18 -2.32
C HIS A 99 0.64 -9.76 -3.34
N LEU A 100 0.61 -8.50 -3.75
CA LEU A 100 1.58 -7.87 -4.63
C LEU A 100 2.28 -6.74 -3.89
N ASN A 101 3.52 -6.44 -4.26
CA ASN A 101 4.24 -5.29 -3.72
C ASN A 101 4.40 -4.22 -4.79
N SER A 102 3.83 -3.06 -4.55
CA SER A 102 3.90 -1.95 -5.49
C SER A 102 3.73 -0.60 -4.80
N ASN A 103 4.46 0.40 -5.31
CA ASN A 103 4.26 1.79 -4.97
C ASN A 103 3.90 2.52 -6.26
N PHE A 104 2.86 3.34 -6.25
CA PHE A 104 2.45 4.06 -7.45
C PHE A 104 1.60 5.30 -7.11
N ASP A 105 1.67 6.30 -7.98
CA ASP A 105 0.85 7.48 -7.87
C ASP A 105 -0.57 7.17 -8.36
N ILE A 106 -1.57 7.40 -7.51
CA ILE A 106 -2.98 7.38 -7.93
C ILE A 106 -3.29 8.66 -8.70
N ARG A 107 -2.81 9.78 -8.19
CA ARG A 107 -2.86 11.13 -8.76
C ARG A 107 -1.84 12.03 -8.07
N GLU A 108 -1.69 13.26 -8.51
CA GLU A 108 -0.81 14.24 -7.87
C GLU A 108 -1.11 14.36 -6.36
N GLY A 109 -0.08 14.22 -5.53
CA GLY A 109 -0.16 14.28 -4.07
C GLY A 109 -0.83 13.07 -3.42
N VAL A 110 -1.08 11.98 -4.16
CA VAL A 110 -1.68 10.75 -3.64
C VAL A 110 -0.92 9.54 -4.13
N ILE A 111 -0.19 8.89 -3.22
CA ILE A 111 0.56 7.67 -3.49
C ILE A 111 -0.07 6.48 -2.77
N GLU A 112 -0.05 5.30 -3.39
CA GLU A 112 -0.42 4.05 -2.74
C GLU A 112 0.78 3.11 -2.60
N HIS A 113 0.93 2.59 -1.40
CA HIS A 113 1.86 1.54 -1.03
C HIS A 113 1.06 0.26 -0.79
N ASN A 114 0.94 -0.58 -1.82
CA ASN A 114 0.35 -1.89 -1.66
C ASN A 114 1.43 -2.88 -1.27
N VAL A 115 1.33 -3.43 -0.06
CA VAL A 115 2.39 -4.23 0.57
C VAL A 115 2.11 -5.71 0.37
N ALA A 116 3.11 -6.43 -0.14
CA ALA A 116 3.07 -7.87 -0.26
C ALA A 116 2.95 -8.55 1.10
N GLN A 117 2.43 -9.77 1.10
CA GLN A 117 2.16 -10.49 2.33
C GLN A 117 3.41 -11.13 2.93
N ILE A 118 3.43 -11.17 4.25
CA ILE A 118 4.52 -11.76 5.04
C ILE A 118 4.56 -13.30 4.92
N CYS A 119 3.47 -13.94 4.52
CA CYS A 119 3.39 -15.39 4.35
C CYS A 119 3.83 -15.88 2.97
N GLY A 120 4.26 -14.98 2.07
CA GLY A 120 4.54 -15.34 0.68
C GLY A 120 3.25 -15.76 -0.06
N ASN A 121 3.33 -16.64 -1.03
CA ASN A 121 2.15 -17.13 -1.72
C ASN A 121 1.37 -18.11 -0.82
N LEU A 122 0.53 -17.58 0.09
CA LEU A 122 -0.39 -18.34 0.96
C LEU A 122 0.32 -19.46 1.75
N TRP A 123 1.57 -19.27 2.17
CA TRP A 123 2.45 -20.22 2.85
C TRP A 123 3.00 -21.37 1.96
N TRP A 124 2.59 -21.45 0.68
CA TRP A 124 3.05 -22.45 -0.26
C TRP A 124 4.41 -22.13 -0.89
N ASP A 125 4.71 -20.82 -1.02
CA ASP A 125 5.93 -20.34 -1.66
C ASP A 125 6.51 -19.19 -0.85
N PRO A 126 7.85 -19.08 -0.70
CA PRO A 126 8.51 -17.94 -0.08
C PRO A 126 8.42 -16.65 -0.91
N ILE A 127 7.93 -16.75 -2.16
CA ILE A 127 7.81 -15.65 -3.11
C ILE A 127 6.32 -15.32 -3.32
N ASN A 128 5.99 -14.03 -3.37
CA ASN A 128 4.67 -13.55 -3.75
C ASN A 128 4.45 -13.68 -5.27
N TRP A 129 3.23 -13.52 -5.72
CA TRP A 129 2.86 -13.73 -7.13
C TRP A 129 3.55 -12.79 -8.12
N ASP A 130 4.02 -11.65 -7.66
CA ASP A 130 4.77 -10.67 -8.46
C ASP A 130 6.29 -10.88 -8.43
N GLY A 131 6.76 -11.96 -7.82
CA GLY A 131 8.18 -12.27 -7.66
C GLY A 131 8.87 -11.55 -6.49
N THR A 132 8.14 -10.77 -5.71
CA THR A 132 8.65 -10.15 -4.48
C THR A 132 8.74 -11.23 -3.38
N PRO A 133 9.84 -11.33 -2.63
CA PRO A 133 9.92 -12.25 -1.49
C PRO A 133 8.91 -11.84 -0.41
N LYS A 134 8.53 -12.78 0.45
CA LYS A 134 7.75 -12.45 1.65
C LYS A 134 8.48 -11.41 2.48
N GLY A 135 7.73 -10.44 3.02
CA GLY A 135 8.34 -9.33 3.72
C GLY A 135 7.33 -8.32 4.25
N TYR A 136 7.81 -7.14 4.53
CA TYR A 136 7.04 -6.01 5.02
C TYR A 136 7.65 -4.70 4.54
N GLN A 137 6.88 -3.63 4.61
CA GLN A 137 7.36 -2.30 4.30
C GLN A 137 7.65 -1.53 5.60
N LEU A 138 8.75 -0.81 5.62
CA LEU A 138 9.17 0.02 6.73
C LEU A 138 9.08 1.48 6.30
N PHE A 139 8.25 2.25 6.99
CA PHE A 139 8.12 3.68 6.81
C PHE A 139 8.96 4.41 7.86
N ARG A 140 9.65 5.46 7.43
CA ARG A 140 10.47 6.31 8.32
C ARG A 140 10.15 7.76 8.09
N GLU A 141 10.09 8.50 9.17
CA GLU A 141 10.10 9.96 9.16
C GLU A 141 11.34 10.47 9.88
N CYS A 142 12.12 11.30 9.20
CA CYS A 142 13.32 11.90 9.75
C CYS A 142 13.48 13.31 9.21
N GLY A 143 13.52 14.32 10.11
CA GLY A 143 13.71 15.71 9.71
C GLY A 143 12.64 16.27 8.75
N GLY A 144 11.43 15.74 8.80
CA GLY A 144 10.32 16.10 7.89
C GLY A 144 10.30 15.30 6.58
N GLU A 145 11.38 14.58 6.26
CA GLU A 145 11.39 13.65 5.13
C GLU A 145 10.67 12.36 5.49
N PHE A 146 9.88 11.84 4.54
CA PHE A 146 9.17 10.58 4.66
C PHE A 146 9.69 9.61 3.61
N SER A 147 10.06 8.41 4.04
CA SER A 147 10.64 7.40 3.17
C SER A 147 10.09 6.02 3.50
N TRP A 148 10.19 5.12 2.54
CA TRP A 148 9.75 3.74 2.68
C TRP A 148 10.76 2.78 2.09
N GLU A 149 10.82 1.59 2.64
CA GLU A 149 11.72 0.54 2.24
C GLU A 149 11.08 -0.83 2.43
N TYR A 150 11.12 -1.66 1.38
CA TYR A 150 10.70 -3.05 1.51
C TYR A 150 11.78 -3.89 2.18
N ARG A 151 11.40 -4.65 3.19
CA ARG A 151 12.27 -5.58 3.90
C ARG A 151 11.80 -7.00 3.69
N ASN A 152 12.63 -7.83 3.04
CA ASN A 152 12.35 -9.25 2.91
C ASN A 152 12.72 -10.01 4.21
N LEU A 153 12.05 -11.13 4.42
CA LEU A 153 12.30 -12.04 5.56
C LEU A 153 13.34 -13.13 5.24
N GLY A 154 14.09 -12.98 4.16
CA GLY A 154 15.11 -13.94 3.75
C GLY A 154 16.48 -13.66 4.35
N GLU A 155 17.47 -14.42 3.87
CA GLU A 155 18.87 -14.35 4.32
C GLU A 155 19.53 -12.99 4.08
N PHE A 156 19.04 -12.23 3.11
CA PHE A 156 19.57 -10.92 2.74
C PHE A 156 18.51 -9.83 2.83
N PRO A 157 18.12 -9.37 4.03
CA PRO A 157 17.09 -8.35 4.21
C PRO A 157 17.36 -7.04 3.44
N ALA A 158 18.62 -6.69 3.23
CA ALA A 158 19.03 -5.50 2.48
C ALA A 158 18.97 -5.67 0.97
N ARG A 159 18.75 -6.89 0.45
CA ARG A 159 18.61 -7.13 -0.97
C ARG A 159 17.28 -6.55 -1.46
N GLN A 160 17.34 -5.69 -2.48
CA GLN A 160 16.20 -4.96 -3.02
C GLN A 160 15.87 -5.34 -4.47
N ILE A 161 16.60 -6.29 -5.06
CA ILE A 161 16.48 -6.65 -6.47
C ILE A 161 16.67 -8.15 -6.67
N ARG A 162 15.91 -8.72 -7.61
CA ARG A 162 16.14 -10.03 -8.20
C ARG A 162 16.28 -9.89 -9.71
N LEU A 163 17.24 -10.60 -10.26
CA LEU A 163 17.51 -10.65 -11.69
C LEU A 163 17.25 -12.06 -12.22
N TRP A 164 16.73 -12.12 -13.44
CA TRP A 164 16.57 -13.33 -14.24
C TRP A 164 17.22 -13.11 -15.61
N GLY A 165 17.97 -14.09 -16.08
CA GLY A 165 18.56 -14.12 -17.41
C GLY A 165 17.51 -14.38 -18.50
N PRO A 166 17.92 -14.21 -19.77
CA PRO A 166 17.08 -14.60 -20.91
C PRO A 166 16.68 -16.08 -20.80
N GLY A 167 15.42 -16.39 -21.09
CA GLY A 167 14.84 -17.72 -20.98
C GLY A 167 14.28 -18.10 -19.61
N GLU A 168 14.61 -17.36 -18.54
CA GLU A 168 14.15 -17.68 -17.19
C GLU A 168 12.73 -17.18 -16.88
N VAL A 169 12.24 -16.17 -17.61
CA VAL A 169 10.87 -15.62 -17.44
C VAL A 169 10.05 -15.92 -18.70
N ALA A 170 9.09 -16.83 -18.57
CA ALA A 170 8.31 -17.32 -19.72
C ALA A 170 7.59 -16.21 -20.52
N LYS A 171 7.14 -15.14 -19.87
CA LYS A 171 6.49 -13.99 -20.52
C LYS A 171 7.47 -13.12 -21.31
N HIS A 172 8.77 -13.21 -21.05
CA HIS A 172 9.82 -12.39 -21.62
C HIS A 172 11.06 -13.23 -21.98
N PRO A 173 10.91 -14.24 -22.86
CA PRO A 173 11.95 -15.27 -23.06
C PRO A 173 13.25 -14.73 -23.68
N ALA A 174 13.22 -13.61 -24.37
CA ALA A 174 14.39 -13.00 -24.98
C ALA A 174 15.01 -11.88 -24.13
N CYS A 175 14.49 -11.61 -22.94
CA CYS A 175 14.90 -10.48 -22.12
C CYS A 175 15.57 -10.93 -20.82
N ALA A 176 16.54 -10.16 -20.34
CA ALA A 176 16.86 -10.15 -18.91
C ALA A 176 15.76 -9.37 -18.18
N VAL A 177 15.34 -9.86 -17.02
CA VAL A 177 14.25 -9.28 -16.23
C VAL A 177 14.77 -8.92 -14.85
N ALA A 178 14.44 -7.72 -14.37
CA ALA A 178 14.70 -7.29 -13.01
C ALA A 178 13.38 -6.98 -12.30
N LYS A 179 13.22 -7.48 -11.09
CA LYS A 179 12.21 -7.01 -10.15
C LYS A 179 12.92 -6.22 -9.05
N VAL A 180 12.66 -4.94 -8.98
CA VAL A 180 13.12 -4.05 -7.91
C VAL A 180 11.97 -3.92 -6.92
N TRP A 181 12.18 -4.36 -5.67
CA TRP A 181 11.07 -4.52 -4.74
C TRP A 181 10.53 -3.19 -4.21
N ASN A 182 11.42 -2.23 -3.95
CA ASN A 182 11.03 -0.91 -3.46
C ASN A 182 10.79 0.13 -4.56
N TRP A 183 10.75 -0.31 -5.83
CA TRP A 183 10.54 0.59 -6.94
C TRP A 183 9.22 1.35 -6.81
N ASP A 184 9.25 2.63 -7.16
CA ASP A 184 8.09 3.48 -7.34
C ASP A 184 8.26 4.31 -8.63
N PRO A 185 7.25 5.08 -9.09
CA PRO A 185 7.32 5.84 -10.33
C PRO A 185 8.44 6.88 -10.42
N HIS A 186 9.03 7.28 -9.29
CA HIS A 186 10.11 8.28 -9.24
C HIS A 186 11.51 7.65 -9.37
N TRP A 187 11.60 6.31 -9.42
CA TRP A 187 12.87 5.58 -9.56
C TRP A 187 13.21 5.29 -11.01
N THR A 188 14.49 5.45 -11.35
CA THR A 188 15.06 5.03 -12.65
C THR A 188 15.84 3.73 -12.46
N VAL A 189 15.57 2.74 -13.32
CA VAL A 189 16.34 1.49 -13.38
C VAL A 189 17.32 1.60 -14.54
N VAL A 190 18.62 1.45 -14.27
CA VAL A 190 19.68 1.53 -15.26
C VAL A 190 20.35 0.16 -15.41
N TRP A 191 20.56 -0.28 -16.65
CA TRP A 191 21.28 -1.51 -17.00
C TRP A 191 22.68 -1.17 -17.51
N TYR A 192 23.67 -1.92 -17.05
CA TYR A 192 25.07 -1.81 -17.48
C TYR A 192 25.55 -3.11 -18.13
#